data_2094bca838cf9c76e3ddba42ecbc4966
#
_entry.id   2094bca838cf9c76e3ddba42ecbc4966
#
_cell.length_a   1.000
_cell.length_b   1.000
_cell.length_c   1.000
_cell.angle_alpha   90.00
_cell.angle_beta   90.00
_cell.angle_gamma   90.00
#
_symmetry.space_group_name_H-M   'P 1'
#
loop_
_entity.id
_entity.type
_entity.pdbx_description
1 polymer ?
#
loop_
_entity_poly.entity_id
_entity_poly.type
_entity_poly.pdbx_seq_one_letter_code
_entity_poly.pdbx_strand_id
1 'polypeptide(L)'
;EPLKALNVYREGEQNCIGEWEHYDPTGFIAPEEAAAVQSHEGSDFYATHLFIEKILGHPDGEWSIDVYQAVDMGICGILAYRSILNGNVPMAVPNLRNKEERDAWRHDHACTTPEVAGDQLLPCSSFPIPEQPDELFERVRRLWQEGKNA
;
A
#
# COMPACT_ATOMS: atom_id res chain seq x y z
N GLU A 1 -22.66 8.93 -5.86
CA GLU A 1 -23.23 7.66 -5.38
C GLU A 1 -22.09 6.72 -5.03
N PRO A 2 -22.13 6.06 -3.87
CA PRO A 2 -21.10 5.12 -3.52
C PRO A 2 -21.04 3.97 -4.54
N LEU A 3 -19.84 3.59 -4.95
CA LEU A 3 -19.60 2.43 -5.80
C LEU A 3 -19.93 1.16 -5.01
N LYS A 4 -21.20 0.77 -4.98
CA LYS A 4 -21.68 -0.44 -4.29
C LYS A 4 -21.43 -1.73 -5.09
N ALA A 5 -20.49 -1.70 -6.03
CA ALA A 5 -20.30 -2.81 -6.93
C ALA A 5 -18.84 -3.04 -7.24
N LEU A 6 -18.41 -4.29 -7.15
CA LEU A 6 -17.16 -4.76 -7.72
C LEU A 6 -17.43 -5.31 -9.11
N ASN A 7 -16.75 -4.77 -10.12
CA ASN A 7 -16.82 -5.26 -11.49
C ASN A 7 -15.49 -5.96 -11.81
N VAL A 8 -15.56 -7.21 -12.21
CA VAL A 8 -14.42 -8.00 -12.64
C VAL A 8 -14.54 -8.28 -14.12
N TYR A 9 -13.55 -7.87 -14.89
CA TYR A 9 -13.45 -8.23 -16.29
C TYR A 9 -12.64 -9.51 -16.42
N ARG A 10 -13.22 -10.53 -17.05
CA ARG A 10 -12.51 -11.76 -17.42
C ARG A 10 -12.20 -11.69 -18.89
N GLU A 11 -10.91 -11.73 -19.22
CA GLU A 11 -10.49 -11.79 -20.62
C GLU A 11 -10.98 -13.11 -21.25
N GLY A 12 -11.52 -13.00 -22.47
CA GLY A 12 -11.88 -14.17 -23.27
C GLY A 12 -10.64 -14.90 -23.81
N GLU A 13 -10.78 -16.18 -24.09
CA GLU A 13 -9.72 -16.95 -24.73
C GLU A 13 -9.52 -16.49 -26.18
N GLN A 14 -8.27 -16.38 -26.60
CA GLN A 14 -7.81 -16.16 -27.99
C GLN A 14 -8.73 -15.32 -28.89
N ASN A 15 -8.68 -14.00 -28.75
CA ASN A 15 -9.41 -13.02 -29.56
C ASN A 15 -10.92 -12.92 -29.32
N CYS A 16 -11.43 -13.51 -28.27
CA CYS A 16 -12.81 -13.30 -27.84
C CYS A 16 -12.90 -12.08 -26.92
N ILE A 17 -14.00 -11.33 -27.05
CA ILE A 17 -14.34 -10.25 -26.10
C ILE A 17 -14.63 -10.94 -24.77
N GLY A 18 -13.99 -10.49 -23.70
CA GLY A 18 -14.25 -11.00 -22.36
C GLY A 18 -15.59 -10.51 -21.80
N GLU A 19 -15.93 -10.99 -20.64
CA GLU A 19 -17.19 -10.70 -19.96
C GLU A 19 -16.97 -9.91 -18.69
N TRP A 20 -17.91 -9.02 -18.37
CA TRP A 20 -17.96 -8.32 -17.10
C TRP A 20 -18.83 -9.11 -16.12
N GLU A 21 -18.26 -9.43 -14.97
CA GLU A 21 -18.99 -9.99 -13.84
C GLU A 21 -19.22 -8.87 -12.81
N HIS A 22 -20.43 -8.82 -12.30
CA HIS A 22 -20.83 -7.83 -11.30
C HIS A 22 -21.04 -8.52 -9.96
N TYR A 23 -20.37 -8.03 -8.93
CA TYR A 23 -20.46 -8.54 -7.55
C TYR A 23 -20.97 -7.43 -6.64
N ASP A 24 -21.90 -7.77 -5.76
CA ASP A 24 -22.28 -6.94 -4.62
C ASP A 24 -21.44 -7.40 -3.40
N PRO A 25 -20.46 -6.62 -2.96
CA PRO A 25 -19.58 -7.01 -1.86
C PRO A 25 -20.24 -6.90 -0.47
N THR A 26 -21.50 -6.51 -0.36
CA THR A 26 -22.16 -6.22 0.94
C THR A 26 -22.57 -7.47 1.73
N GLY A 27 -22.25 -8.67 1.27
CA GLY A 27 -22.69 -9.94 1.85
C GLY A 27 -22.03 -10.37 3.18
N PHE A 28 -21.05 -9.63 3.70
CA PHE A 28 -20.27 -10.06 4.87
C PHE A 28 -20.75 -9.50 6.21
N ILE A 29 -21.56 -8.44 6.22
CA ILE A 29 -22.06 -7.82 7.45
C ILE A 29 -23.58 -7.94 7.50
N ALA A 30 -24.11 -8.17 8.71
CA ALA A 30 -25.55 -8.03 8.92
C ALA A 30 -26.03 -6.61 8.54
N PRO A 31 -27.20 -6.46 7.90
CA PRO A 31 -27.67 -5.15 7.42
C PRO A 31 -27.70 -4.05 8.46
N GLU A 32 -27.99 -4.39 9.72
CA GLU A 32 -27.99 -3.46 10.86
C GLU A 32 -26.58 -2.99 11.22
N GLU A 33 -25.55 -3.84 11.09
CA GLU A 33 -24.16 -3.48 11.34
C GLU A 33 -23.60 -2.66 10.19
N ALA A 34 -23.95 -3.02 8.95
CA ALA A 34 -23.57 -2.26 7.75
C ALA A 34 -24.07 -0.81 7.79
N ALA A 35 -25.24 -0.57 8.38
CA ALA A 35 -25.79 0.77 8.53
C ALA A 35 -25.02 1.64 9.53
N ALA A 36 -24.33 1.04 10.49
CA ALA A 36 -23.51 1.73 11.49
C ALA A 36 -22.11 2.12 10.98
N VAL A 37 -21.66 1.52 9.87
CA VAL A 37 -20.30 1.69 9.34
C VAL A 37 -20.33 2.61 8.14
N GLN A 38 -20.11 3.90 8.37
CA GLN A 38 -20.18 4.91 7.30
C GLN A 38 -18.79 5.34 6.77
N SER A 39 -17.69 4.97 7.45
CA SER A 39 -16.35 5.36 7.05
C SER A 39 -15.86 4.52 5.87
N HIS A 40 -15.37 5.18 4.82
CA HIS A 40 -14.84 4.57 3.60
C HIS A 40 -15.67 3.39 3.08
N GLU A 41 -17.00 3.55 3.09
CA GLU A 41 -17.97 2.54 2.63
C GLU A 41 -17.85 1.18 3.35
N GLY A 42 -17.39 1.18 4.60
CA GLY A 42 -17.23 -0.02 5.42
C GLY A 42 -15.88 -0.73 5.28
N SER A 43 -14.98 -0.28 4.42
CA SER A 43 -13.68 -0.93 4.22
C SER A 43 -12.82 -0.94 5.50
N ASP A 44 -12.86 0.14 6.28
CA ASP A 44 -12.12 0.23 7.54
C ASP A 44 -12.63 -0.77 8.58
N PHE A 45 -13.95 -0.97 8.61
CA PHE A 45 -14.57 -1.98 9.47
C PHE A 45 -14.11 -3.39 9.07
N TYR A 46 -14.23 -3.74 7.78
CA TYR A 46 -13.86 -5.09 7.32
C TYR A 46 -12.40 -5.39 7.57
N ALA A 47 -11.50 -4.47 7.25
CA ALA A 47 -10.08 -4.66 7.49
C ALA A 47 -9.78 -4.92 8.97
N THR A 48 -10.40 -4.15 9.87
CA THR A 48 -10.22 -4.29 11.32
C THR A 48 -10.88 -5.56 11.85
N HIS A 49 -12.11 -5.86 11.43
CA HIS A 49 -12.85 -7.05 11.83
C HIS A 49 -12.08 -8.33 11.46
N LEU A 50 -11.70 -8.49 10.21
CA LEU A 50 -10.96 -9.67 9.74
C LEU A 50 -9.59 -9.81 10.42
N PHE A 51 -8.93 -8.70 10.73
CA PHE A 51 -7.69 -8.72 11.49
C PHE A 51 -7.89 -9.22 12.92
N ILE A 52 -8.96 -8.78 13.59
CA ILE A 52 -9.32 -9.26 14.93
C ILE A 52 -9.71 -10.75 14.89
N GLU A 53 -10.52 -11.16 13.92
CA GLU A 53 -10.90 -12.57 13.72
C GLU A 53 -9.67 -13.46 13.53
N LYS A 54 -8.64 -12.98 12.84
CA LYS A 54 -7.37 -13.69 12.71
C LYS A 54 -6.62 -13.84 14.02
N ILE A 55 -6.60 -12.78 14.85
CA ILE A 55 -5.98 -12.83 16.19
C ILE A 55 -6.71 -13.83 17.08
N LEU A 56 -8.04 -13.89 17.00
CA LEU A 56 -8.88 -14.79 17.79
C LEU A 56 -8.86 -16.24 17.28
N GLY A 57 -8.32 -16.48 16.10
CA GLY A 57 -8.29 -17.80 15.46
C GLY A 57 -9.63 -18.27 14.94
N HIS A 58 -10.54 -17.34 14.65
CA HIS A 58 -11.84 -17.64 14.06
C HIS A 58 -11.72 -17.89 12.54
N PRO A 59 -12.67 -18.66 11.92
CA PRO A 59 -12.59 -18.99 10.50
C PRO A 59 -12.51 -17.79 9.57
N ASP A 60 -13.22 -16.72 9.86
CA ASP A 60 -13.25 -15.50 9.03
C ASP A 60 -11.88 -14.80 8.99
N GLY A 61 -11.02 -15.05 9.97
CA GLY A 61 -9.66 -14.56 10.00
C GLY A 61 -8.78 -15.11 8.86
N GLU A 62 -9.18 -16.17 8.16
CA GLU A 62 -8.45 -16.68 6.99
C GLU A 62 -8.46 -15.68 5.82
N TRP A 63 -9.44 -14.79 5.75
CA TRP A 63 -9.51 -13.72 4.76
C TRP A 63 -8.52 -12.58 5.02
N SER A 64 -7.94 -12.50 6.22
CA SER A 64 -6.91 -11.51 6.55
C SER A 64 -5.52 -12.04 6.22
N ILE A 65 -4.67 -11.19 5.64
CA ILE A 65 -3.27 -11.52 5.42
C ILE A 65 -2.51 -11.60 6.74
N ASP A 66 -1.50 -12.46 6.82
CA ASP A 66 -0.59 -12.50 7.96
C ASP A 66 0.54 -11.46 7.82
N VAL A 67 1.32 -11.27 8.90
CA VAL A 67 2.42 -10.30 8.92
C VAL A 67 3.48 -10.59 7.84
N TYR A 68 3.73 -11.86 7.54
CA TYR A 68 4.72 -12.22 6.51
C TYR A 68 4.20 -11.91 5.11
N GLN A 69 2.92 -12.19 4.83
CA GLN A 69 2.29 -11.82 3.57
C GLN A 69 2.28 -10.31 3.37
N ALA A 70 1.96 -9.54 4.42
CA ALA A 70 1.98 -8.08 4.37
C ALA A 70 3.39 -7.54 4.07
N VAL A 71 4.42 -8.11 4.72
CA VAL A 71 5.80 -7.71 4.47
C VAL A 71 6.27 -8.14 3.08
N ASP A 72 5.92 -9.35 2.60
CA ASP A 72 6.25 -9.81 1.25
C ASP A 72 5.72 -8.84 0.18
N MET A 73 4.52 -8.30 0.38
CA MET A 73 3.93 -7.30 -0.53
C MET A 73 4.68 -5.96 -0.46
N GLY A 74 5.04 -5.50 0.73
CA GLY A 74 5.68 -4.20 0.94
C GLY A 74 7.16 -4.18 0.54
N ILE A 75 7.90 -5.25 0.80
CA ILE A 75 9.35 -5.30 0.60
C ILE A 75 9.74 -5.18 -0.89
N CYS A 76 8.87 -5.60 -1.79
CA CYS A 76 9.12 -5.51 -3.24
C CYS A 76 9.39 -4.06 -3.68
N GLY A 77 8.63 -3.09 -3.15
CA GLY A 77 8.83 -1.67 -3.45
C GLY A 77 10.18 -1.15 -2.90
N ILE A 78 10.54 -1.56 -1.70
CA ILE A 78 11.81 -1.19 -1.06
C ILE A 78 12.99 -1.74 -1.87
N LEU A 79 12.94 -3.01 -2.27
CA LEU A 79 14.00 -3.65 -3.05
C LEU A 79 14.07 -3.10 -4.48
N ALA A 80 12.94 -2.78 -5.10
CA ALA A 80 12.91 -2.12 -6.40
C ALA A 80 13.62 -0.75 -6.34
N TYR A 81 13.36 0.04 -5.30
CA TYR A 81 14.07 1.30 -5.11
C TYR A 81 15.59 1.10 -4.94
N ARG A 82 16.00 0.14 -4.12
CA ARG A 82 17.42 -0.20 -3.94
C ARG A 82 18.06 -0.71 -5.24
N SER A 83 17.33 -1.47 -6.04
CA SER A 83 17.76 -1.88 -7.38
C SER A 83 18.08 -0.67 -8.26
N ILE A 84 17.19 0.32 -8.29
CA ILE A 84 17.39 1.56 -9.06
C ILE A 84 18.66 2.27 -8.61
N LEU A 85 18.86 2.44 -7.30
CA LEU A 85 20.06 3.10 -6.75
C LEU A 85 21.36 2.34 -7.06
N ASN A 86 21.29 1.04 -7.24
CA ASN A 86 22.41 0.17 -7.57
C ASN A 86 22.59 -0.08 -9.08
N GLY A 87 21.97 0.73 -9.93
CA GLY A 87 22.12 0.62 -11.40
C GLY A 87 21.20 -0.43 -12.03
N ASN A 88 20.02 -0.64 -11.47
CA ASN A 88 18.98 -1.56 -11.95
C ASN A 88 19.42 -3.04 -11.92
N VAL A 89 20.18 -3.43 -10.92
CA VAL A 89 20.59 -4.83 -10.73
C VAL A 89 19.47 -5.63 -10.06
N PRO A 90 19.32 -6.93 -10.36
CA PRO A 90 18.38 -7.80 -9.66
C PRO A 90 18.66 -7.83 -8.15
N MET A 91 17.61 -7.67 -7.33
CA MET A 91 17.65 -7.78 -5.88
C MET A 91 16.93 -9.05 -5.43
N ALA A 92 17.58 -9.86 -4.59
CA ALA A 92 16.92 -11.02 -4.01
C ALA A 92 15.86 -10.60 -2.98
N VAL A 93 14.66 -11.17 -3.09
CA VAL A 93 13.60 -10.98 -2.09
C VAL A 93 13.85 -11.99 -0.95
N PRO A 94 14.11 -11.55 0.29
CA PRO A 94 14.38 -12.46 1.39
C PRO A 94 13.12 -13.23 1.80
N ASN A 95 13.29 -14.49 2.19
CA ASN A 95 12.23 -15.23 2.87
C ASN A 95 12.25 -14.91 4.37
N LEU A 96 11.49 -13.91 4.79
CA LEU A 96 11.47 -13.48 6.18
C LEU A 96 10.80 -14.48 7.15
N ARG A 97 10.23 -15.58 6.65
CA ARG A 97 9.82 -16.73 7.47
C ARG A 97 11.02 -17.53 7.95
N ASN A 98 12.11 -17.51 7.19
CA ASN A 98 13.39 -18.09 7.59
C ASN A 98 14.08 -17.16 8.61
N LYS A 99 14.52 -17.74 9.76
CA LYS A 99 15.12 -16.97 10.84
C LYS A 99 16.45 -16.34 10.43
N GLU A 100 17.28 -17.09 9.74
CA GLU A 100 18.62 -16.64 9.32
C GLU A 100 18.51 -15.46 8.35
N GLU A 101 17.63 -15.55 7.37
CA GLU A 101 17.38 -14.46 6.41
C GLU A 101 16.79 -13.23 7.12
N ARG A 102 15.80 -13.43 8.00
CA ARG A 102 15.22 -12.35 8.80
C ARG A 102 16.23 -11.66 9.70
N ASP A 103 17.12 -12.41 10.35
CA ASP A 103 18.13 -11.84 11.23
C ASP A 103 19.18 -11.02 10.47
N ALA A 104 19.46 -11.35 9.21
CA ALA A 104 20.33 -10.54 8.34
C ALA A 104 19.76 -9.13 8.07
N TRP A 105 18.44 -8.98 8.09
CA TRP A 105 17.75 -7.70 7.85
C TRP A 105 17.42 -6.93 9.15
N ARG A 106 17.71 -7.50 10.31
CA ARG A 106 17.32 -6.93 11.62
C ARG A 106 17.85 -5.53 11.88
N HIS A 107 19.00 -5.20 11.34
CA HIS A 107 19.68 -3.92 11.53
C HIS A 107 19.70 -3.07 10.24
N ASP A 108 18.87 -3.41 9.29
CA ASP A 108 18.67 -2.63 8.10
C ASP A 108 17.70 -1.48 8.39
N HIS A 109 18.22 -0.26 8.41
CA HIS A 109 17.47 0.98 8.61
C HIS A 109 17.53 1.87 7.37
N ALA A 110 18.04 1.34 6.25
CA ALA A 110 18.26 2.10 5.05
C ALA A 110 16.94 2.61 4.44
N CYS A 111 16.72 3.89 4.56
CA CYS A 111 15.55 4.60 4.02
C CYS A 111 15.91 6.06 3.70
N THR A 112 14.94 6.82 3.21
CA THR A 112 15.12 8.23 2.81
C THR A 112 14.86 9.23 3.94
N THR A 113 14.57 8.74 5.16
CA THR A 113 14.26 9.58 6.34
C THR A 113 15.50 9.67 7.23
N PRO A 114 16.17 10.83 7.33
CA PRO A 114 17.44 10.97 8.04
C PRO A 114 17.38 10.54 9.51
N GLU A 115 16.29 10.84 10.20
CA GLU A 115 16.10 10.55 11.62
C GLU A 115 16.02 9.05 11.92
N VAL A 116 15.64 8.24 10.92
CA VAL A 116 15.51 6.79 11.04
C VAL A 116 16.75 6.10 10.49
N ALA A 117 17.23 6.54 9.34
CA ALA A 117 18.29 5.89 8.59
C ALA A 117 19.68 6.07 9.22
N GLY A 118 19.93 7.21 9.87
CA GLY A 118 21.25 7.51 10.41
C GLY A 118 22.34 7.45 9.33
N ASP A 119 23.32 6.59 9.52
CA ASP A 119 24.44 6.33 8.60
C ASP A 119 24.03 5.52 7.34
N GLN A 120 22.82 4.95 7.33
CA GLN A 120 22.27 4.19 6.19
C GLN A 120 21.32 5.04 5.32
N LEU A 121 21.42 6.35 5.38
CA LEU A 121 20.55 7.26 4.63
C LEU A 121 20.66 7.01 3.11
N LEU A 122 19.52 6.73 2.49
CA LEU A 122 19.40 6.62 1.05
C LEU A 122 18.99 7.96 0.43
N PRO A 123 19.46 8.27 -0.79
CA PRO A 123 18.98 9.44 -1.52
C PRO A 123 17.48 9.27 -1.84
N CYS A 124 16.72 10.35 -1.88
CA CYS A 124 15.29 10.31 -2.22
C CYS A 124 15.03 10.18 -3.74
N SER A 125 16.08 10.29 -4.56
CA SER A 125 16.04 10.13 -6.02
C SER A 125 17.38 9.62 -6.52
N SER A 126 17.38 8.84 -7.60
CA SER A 126 18.59 8.44 -8.32
C SER A 126 19.23 9.59 -9.14
N PHE A 127 18.51 10.70 -9.27
CA PHE A 127 18.99 11.93 -9.88
C PHE A 127 19.13 13.03 -8.82
N PRO A 128 20.04 14.00 -9.03
CA PRO A 128 20.10 15.18 -8.19
C PRO A 128 18.73 15.86 -8.14
N ILE A 129 18.26 16.20 -6.94
CA ILE A 129 17.03 16.98 -6.79
C ILE A 129 17.35 18.37 -7.30
N PRO A 130 16.62 18.88 -8.32
CA PRO A 130 16.82 20.23 -8.77
C PRO A 130 16.47 21.20 -7.65
N GLU A 131 17.37 22.13 -7.34
CA GLU A 131 17.06 23.22 -6.43
C GLU A 131 15.90 24.02 -7.02
N GLN A 132 14.85 24.17 -6.23
CA GLN A 132 13.71 24.99 -6.59
C GLN A 132 13.90 26.36 -5.95
N PRO A 133 13.79 27.46 -6.71
CA PRO A 133 13.92 28.81 -6.15
C PRO A 133 12.78 29.10 -5.16
N ASP A 134 13.09 29.79 -4.07
CA ASP A 134 12.12 30.14 -3.02
C ASP A 134 10.90 30.89 -3.56
N GLU A 135 11.07 31.70 -4.60
CA GLU A 135 10.00 32.41 -5.28
C GLU A 135 8.92 31.49 -5.85
N LEU A 136 9.29 30.26 -6.24
CA LEU A 136 8.33 29.26 -6.71
C LEU A 136 7.42 28.82 -5.55
N PHE A 137 8.00 28.55 -4.38
CA PHE A 137 7.24 28.16 -3.18
C PHE A 137 6.33 29.30 -2.71
N GLU A 138 6.81 30.52 -2.72
CA GLU A 138 6.02 31.72 -2.38
C GLU A 138 4.87 31.92 -3.36
N ARG A 139 5.12 31.74 -4.65
CA ARG A 139 4.08 31.83 -5.68
C ARG A 139 2.99 30.79 -5.48
N VAL A 140 3.37 29.51 -5.28
CA VAL A 140 2.42 28.42 -5.05
C VAL A 140 1.60 28.66 -3.77
N ARG A 141 2.26 29.09 -2.69
CA ARG A 141 1.58 29.43 -1.43
C ARG A 141 0.54 30.54 -1.62
N ARG A 142 0.87 31.58 -2.37
CA ARG A 142 -0.02 32.69 -2.68
C ARG A 142 -1.25 32.21 -3.47
N LEU A 143 -1.03 31.48 -4.57
CA LEU A 143 -2.12 30.91 -5.39
C LEU A 143 -3.05 30.00 -4.56
N TRP A 144 -2.48 29.22 -3.65
CA TRP A 144 -3.27 28.36 -2.77
C TRP A 144 -4.10 29.15 -1.75
N GLN A 145 -3.57 30.25 -1.23
CA GLN A 145 -4.31 31.15 -0.33
C GLN A 145 -5.41 31.91 -1.07
N GLU A 146 -5.16 32.37 -2.27
CA GLU A 146 -6.16 33.04 -3.12
C GLU A 146 -7.29 32.09 -3.50
N GLY A 147 -6.98 30.85 -3.86
CA GLY A 147 -7.98 29.82 -4.19
C GLY A 147 -8.83 29.34 -3.00
N LYS A 148 -8.38 29.56 -1.75
CA LYS A 148 -9.20 29.29 -0.56
C LYS A 148 -10.21 30.38 -0.23
N ASN A 149 -10.03 31.58 -0.78
CA ASN A 149 -10.88 32.74 -0.53
C ASN A 149 -11.88 32.99 -1.68
N ALA A 150 -11.89 32.13 -2.68
CA ALA A 150 -12.83 32.11 -3.81
C ALA A 150 -13.91 31.06 -3.58
#